data_bec630bcca0bce562aaced7fa17a174a
#
_entry.id   bec630bcca0bce562aaced7fa17a174a
#
_cell.length_a   1.000
_cell.length_b   1.000
_cell.length_c   1.000
_cell.angle_alpha   90.00
_cell.angle_beta   90.00
_cell.angle_gamma   90.00
#
_symmetry.space_group_name_H-M   'P 1'
#
loop_
_entity.id
_entity.type
_entity.pdbx_description
1 polymer ?
#
loop_
_entity_poly.entity_id
_entity_poly.type
_entity_poly.pdbx_seq_one_letter_code
_entity_poly.pdbx_strand_id
1 'polypeptide(L)'
;MNYWKTIIISLVLFFNVINVLGDEPAATVIPDWSLKQVFKVPESALYDPERDVIYVSNINGSPSAADGNGFISRVAPDGKILDLHWIEGLNAPKGMAIYRDTLYVADLNAIARIDLKQGRLIGKIDLKGKFLNDITVDENGTIYCSDNVADIIYIVKNGQPAIWLSGGNYNPNGLLAEKNQLVMLSSSNGTLNYIDYKNKSVRKVATIGGSLDGVVACDNNYLVSSFPGEIYLVSPDGQSKKILDTKTNKISSADIGYIPQKRLLLVPTFSDNSLMTYKIVR
;
A
#
# COMPACT_ATOMS: atom_id res chain seq x y z
N MET A 1 2.69 -68.46 -50.51
CA MET A 1 2.84 -67.91 -49.19
C MET A 1 2.63 -66.39 -49.27
N ASN A 2 1.41 -65.93 -49.01
CA ASN A 2 1.06 -64.52 -49.12
C ASN A 2 1.03 -63.91 -47.68
N TYR A 3 1.96 -62.93 -47.37
CA TYR A 3 1.94 -62.18 -46.12
C TYR A 3 1.10 -60.91 -46.32
N TRP A 4 -0.03 -60.87 -45.64
CA TRP A 4 -0.83 -59.64 -45.51
C TRP A 4 -0.21 -58.78 -44.44
N LYS A 5 0.25 -57.54 -44.76
CA LYS A 5 0.66 -56.52 -43.79
C LYS A 5 -0.58 -55.74 -43.42
N THR A 6 -0.99 -55.88 -42.16
CA THR A 6 -2.01 -55.03 -41.52
C THR A 6 -1.40 -53.70 -41.17
N ILE A 7 -1.87 -52.61 -41.77
CA ILE A 7 -1.51 -51.23 -41.41
C ILE A 7 -2.49 -50.76 -40.33
N ILE A 8 -1.98 -50.53 -39.10
CA ILE A 8 -2.74 -49.91 -38.01
C ILE A 8 -2.54 -48.39 -38.13
N ILE A 9 -3.61 -47.69 -38.53
CA ILE A 9 -3.64 -46.22 -38.53
C ILE A 9 -4.10 -45.78 -37.13
N SER A 10 -3.17 -45.26 -36.32
CA SER A 10 -3.48 -44.62 -35.06
C SER A 10 -4.01 -43.22 -35.32
N LEU A 11 -5.31 -43.03 -35.09
CA LEU A 11 -5.95 -41.73 -35.12
C LEU A 11 -5.63 -40.97 -33.81
N VAL A 12 -4.73 -39.99 -33.85
CA VAL A 12 -4.46 -39.10 -32.73
C VAL A 12 -5.50 -37.98 -32.75
N LEU A 13 -6.47 -38.07 -31.85
CA LEU A 13 -7.45 -37.01 -31.63
C LEU A 13 -6.78 -35.92 -30.77
N PHE A 14 -6.45 -34.78 -31.36
CA PHE A 14 -6.08 -33.55 -30.62
C PHE A 14 -7.37 -32.95 -30.04
N PHE A 15 -7.55 -33.12 -28.74
CA PHE A 15 -8.51 -32.31 -28.01
C PHE A 15 -7.93 -30.88 -27.83
N ASN A 16 -8.41 -29.95 -28.64
CA ASN A 16 -8.23 -28.53 -28.35
C ASN A 16 -9.05 -28.20 -27.09
N VAL A 17 -8.40 -28.09 -25.95
CA VAL A 17 -8.99 -27.48 -24.77
C VAL A 17 -9.08 -25.98 -25.04
N ILE A 18 -10.23 -25.52 -25.48
CA ILE A 18 -10.56 -24.10 -25.52
C ILE A 18 -10.71 -23.72 -24.05
N ASN A 19 -9.68 -23.12 -23.47
CA ASN A 19 -9.82 -22.36 -22.22
C ASN A 19 -10.74 -21.18 -22.54
N VAL A 20 -12.03 -21.35 -22.26
CA VAL A 20 -12.94 -20.21 -22.13
C VAL A 20 -12.46 -19.49 -20.87
N LEU A 21 -11.62 -18.47 -21.07
CA LEU A 21 -11.38 -17.44 -20.06
C LEU A 21 -12.74 -16.76 -19.88
N GLY A 22 -13.52 -17.25 -18.92
CA GLY A 22 -14.69 -16.53 -18.44
C GLY A 22 -14.21 -15.18 -17.97
N ASP A 23 -14.79 -14.08 -18.48
CA ASP A 23 -14.59 -12.76 -17.92
C ASP A 23 -14.82 -12.85 -16.40
N GLU A 24 -13.77 -12.71 -15.60
CA GLU A 24 -13.92 -12.57 -14.17
C GLU A 24 -14.87 -11.39 -13.95
N PRO A 25 -15.93 -11.55 -13.13
CA PRO A 25 -16.88 -10.48 -12.91
C PRO A 25 -16.12 -9.24 -12.44
N ALA A 26 -16.34 -8.15 -13.16
CA ALA A 26 -15.57 -6.93 -13.01
C ALA A 26 -15.66 -6.45 -11.55
N ALA A 27 -14.55 -6.51 -10.80
CA ALA A 27 -14.48 -6.01 -9.44
C ALA A 27 -15.03 -4.58 -9.37
N THR A 28 -15.95 -4.35 -8.44
CA THR A 28 -16.54 -3.06 -8.13
C THR A 28 -16.45 -2.81 -6.62
N VAL A 29 -16.73 -1.59 -6.19
CA VAL A 29 -16.76 -1.26 -4.77
C VAL A 29 -18.11 -0.70 -4.37
N ILE A 30 -18.59 -1.06 -3.18
CA ILE A 30 -19.77 -0.49 -2.56
C ILE A 30 -19.40 0.15 -1.22
N PRO A 31 -19.91 1.35 -0.89
CA PRO A 31 -19.69 1.97 0.41
C PRO A 31 -20.11 1.04 1.56
N ASP A 32 -19.29 1.01 2.64
CA ASP A 32 -19.64 0.31 3.87
C ASP A 32 -19.84 1.34 4.99
N TRP A 33 -18.96 1.46 5.96
CA TRP A 33 -19.04 2.48 6.98
C TRP A 33 -18.07 3.64 6.71
N SER A 34 -18.27 4.75 7.38
CA SER A 34 -17.35 5.90 7.31
C SER A 34 -17.32 6.69 8.61
N LEU A 35 -16.15 7.22 8.93
CA LEU A 35 -15.92 8.19 10.01
C LEU A 35 -15.61 9.54 9.38
N LYS A 36 -16.65 10.40 9.29
CA LYS A 36 -16.56 11.68 8.58
C LYS A 36 -16.09 12.80 9.50
N GLN A 37 -15.06 13.55 9.07
CA GLN A 37 -14.52 14.74 9.74
C GLN A 37 -14.09 14.50 11.19
N VAL A 38 -13.65 13.28 11.49
CA VAL A 38 -13.19 12.86 12.82
C VAL A 38 -11.70 13.05 12.99
N PHE A 39 -10.95 12.80 11.92
CA PHE A 39 -9.48 12.82 11.90
C PHE A 39 -8.93 14.21 11.57
N LYS A 40 -7.61 14.33 11.57
CA LYS A 40 -6.89 15.56 11.25
C LYS A 40 -5.85 15.31 10.17
N VAL A 41 -6.22 15.56 8.92
CA VAL A 41 -5.39 15.24 7.75
C VAL A 41 -4.92 13.78 7.80
N PRO A 42 -5.88 12.79 7.82
CA PRO A 42 -5.52 11.38 7.86
C PRO A 42 -4.81 10.99 6.57
N GLU A 43 -3.64 10.38 6.70
CA GLU A 43 -2.80 10.11 5.55
C GLU A 43 -2.67 8.63 5.23
N SER A 44 -2.55 7.75 6.25
CA SER A 44 -2.47 6.30 6.04
C SER A 44 -3.42 5.54 6.96
N ALA A 45 -3.89 4.38 6.49
CA ALA A 45 -4.69 3.44 7.28
C ALA A 45 -4.10 2.04 7.17
N LEU A 46 -3.67 1.45 8.29
CA LEU A 46 -3.06 0.13 8.36
C LEU A 46 -3.88 -0.81 9.23
N TYR A 47 -4.27 -1.96 8.71
CA TYR A 47 -4.92 -3.02 9.49
C TYR A 47 -3.90 -3.97 10.11
N ASP A 48 -4.04 -4.20 11.42
CA ASP A 48 -3.30 -5.20 12.19
C ASP A 48 -4.18 -6.43 12.41
N PRO A 49 -3.93 -7.55 11.72
CA PRO A 49 -4.73 -8.76 11.87
C PRO A 49 -4.51 -9.50 13.20
N GLU A 50 -3.38 -9.27 13.89
CA GLU A 50 -3.09 -9.92 15.18
C GLU A 50 -3.89 -9.27 16.31
N ARG A 51 -4.12 -7.96 16.22
CA ARG A 51 -4.80 -7.16 17.26
C ARG A 51 -6.22 -6.78 16.87
N ASP A 52 -6.62 -7.07 15.62
CA ASP A 52 -7.91 -6.67 15.02
C ASP A 52 -8.18 -5.17 15.15
N VAL A 53 -7.17 -4.35 14.79
CA VAL A 53 -7.19 -2.89 14.91
C VAL A 53 -6.76 -2.25 13.59
N ILE A 54 -7.38 -1.14 13.24
CA ILE A 54 -6.95 -0.23 12.20
C ILE A 54 -6.22 0.94 12.87
N TYR A 55 -4.96 1.17 12.49
CA TYR A 55 -4.23 2.39 12.84
C TYR A 55 -4.44 3.42 11.75
N VAL A 56 -4.64 4.67 12.13
CA VAL A 56 -4.78 5.81 11.21
C VAL A 56 -3.76 6.87 11.59
N SER A 57 -2.85 7.21 10.68
CA SER A 57 -1.92 8.31 10.87
C SER A 57 -2.60 9.65 10.60
N ASN A 58 -2.36 10.63 11.45
CA ASN A 58 -2.94 11.97 11.36
C ASN A 58 -1.81 13.00 11.35
N ILE A 59 -1.65 13.70 10.23
CA ILE A 59 -0.64 14.76 10.09
C ILE A 59 -0.96 15.93 11.00
N ASN A 60 -2.25 16.29 11.15
CA ASN A 60 -2.76 17.40 11.98
C ASN A 60 -2.14 18.75 11.65
N GLY A 61 -2.05 19.09 10.38
CA GLY A 61 -1.50 20.36 9.92
C GLY A 61 -0.78 20.26 8.60
N SER A 62 0.40 20.85 8.50
CA SER A 62 1.22 20.81 7.30
C SER A 62 1.98 19.49 7.19
N PRO A 63 1.98 18.82 6.01
CA PRO A 63 2.68 17.55 5.82
C PRO A 63 4.21 17.65 5.87
N SER A 64 4.75 18.87 5.97
CA SER A 64 6.18 19.17 6.08
C SER A 64 6.57 19.88 7.36
N ALA A 65 5.66 20.05 8.32
CA ALA A 65 5.95 20.71 9.60
C ALA A 65 6.58 19.75 10.61
N ALA A 66 7.59 20.26 11.31
CA ALA A 66 8.19 19.56 12.46
C ALA A 66 7.66 20.20 13.76
N ASP A 67 6.34 20.07 14.00
CA ASP A 67 5.63 20.81 15.05
C ASP A 67 5.17 19.91 16.22
N GLY A 68 5.35 18.58 16.10
CA GLY A 68 5.06 17.62 17.16
C GLY A 68 3.56 17.43 17.44
N ASN A 69 2.67 17.87 16.55
CA ASN A 69 1.23 17.81 16.76
C ASN A 69 0.54 16.60 16.11
N GLY A 70 1.26 15.83 15.28
CA GLY A 70 0.77 14.63 14.63
C GLY A 70 0.52 13.49 15.61
N PHE A 71 -0.39 12.60 15.25
CA PHE A 71 -0.81 11.50 16.11
C PHE A 71 -1.29 10.27 15.33
N ILE A 72 -1.38 9.13 16.04
CA ILE A 72 -1.97 7.89 15.52
C ILE A 72 -3.28 7.63 16.26
N SER A 73 -4.32 7.29 15.50
CA SER A 73 -5.61 6.84 16.02
C SER A 73 -5.74 5.33 15.92
N ARG A 74 -6.60 4.74 16.78
CA ARG A 74 -7.02 3.33 16.70
C ARG A 74 -8.52 3.24 16.44
N VAL A 75 -8.88 2.41 15.46
CA VAL A 75 -10.27 2.16 15.05
C VAL A 75 -10.49 0.65 14.96
N ALA A 76 -11.63 0.16 15.42
CA ALA A 76 -12.01 -1.23 15.20
C ALA A 76 -12.48 -1.47 13.76
N PRO A 77 -12.42 -2.70 13.23
CA PRO A 77 -12.82 -3.01 11.86
C PRO A 77 -14.32 -2.84 11.55
N ASP A 78 -15.13 -2.50 12.53
CA ASP A 78 -16.55 -2.13 12.40
C ASP A 78 -16.78 -0.61 12.40
N GLY A 79 -15.70 0.19 12.48
CA GLY A 79 -15.74 1.65 12.49
C GLY A 79 -15.84 2.27 13.88
N LYS A 80 -15.83 1.51 14.96
CA LYS A 80 -15.81 2.07 16.31
C LYS A 80 -14.44 2.68 16.61
N ILE A 81 -14.41 3.96 17.01
CA ILE A 81 -13.17 4.61 17.47
C ILE A 81 -12.79 3.99 18.83
N LEU A 82 -11.61 3.39 18.90
CA LEU A 82 -11.06 2.82 20.13
C LEU A 82 -10.28 3.87 20.91
N ASP A 83 -9.48 4.67 20.20
CA ASP A 83 -8.70 5.75 20.77
C ASP A 83 -8.32 6.74 19.65
N LEU A 84 -8.80 7.96 19.73
CA LEU A 84 -8.53 8.96 18.68
C LEU A 84 -7.10 9.48 18.73
N HIS A 85 -6.53 9.63 19.92
CA HIS A 85 -5.19 10.19 20.17
C HIS A 85 -4.30 9.18 20.89
N TRP A 86 -4.19 7.96 20.33
CA TRP A 86 -3.47 6.86 20.97
C TRP A 86 -1.97 7.11 21.14
N ILE A 87 -1.31 7.64 20.13
CA ILE A 87 0.09 8.06 20.19
C ILE A 87 0.16 9.49 19.68
N GLU A 88 0.76 10.38 20.45
CA GLU A 88 0.93 11.79 20.13
C GLU A 88 2.41 12.18 20.05
N GLY A 89 2.72 13.41 19.64
CA GLY A 89 4.08 13.93 19.59
C GLY A 89 4.87 13.54 18.34
N LEU A 90 4.17 13.12 17.29
CA LEU A 90 4.72 12.93 15.96
C LEU A 90 4.71 14.27 15.19
N ASN A 91 5.55 14.41 14.17
CA ASN A 91 5.59 15.63 13.36
C ASN A 91 4.50 15.60 12.27
N ALA A 92 4.72 14.78 11.24
CA ALA A 92 3.80 14.61 10.14
C ALA A 92 3.73 13.10 9.76
N PRO A 93 3.11 12.27 10.61
CA PRO A 93 3.09 10.83 10.42
C PRO A 93 2.30 10.47 9.16
N LYS A 94 2.86 9.57 8.35
CA LYS A 94 2.32 9.12 7.08
C LYS A 94 2.25 7.60 7.04
N GLY A 95 2.84 6.96 6.03
CA GLY A 95 2.82 5.53 5.86
C GLY A 95 3.27 4.73 7.07
N MET A 96 2.69 3.56 7.27
CA MET A 96 2.88 2.73 8.45
C MET A 96 3.12 1.27 8.07
N ALA A 97 3.97 0.58 8.85
CA ALA A 97 4.16 -0.86 8.73
C ALA A 97 4.36 -1.52 10.09
N ILE A 98 3.95 -2.79 10.20
CA ILE A 98 4.13 -3.57 11.44
C ILE A 98 5.13 -4.70 11.20
N TYR A 99 6.04 -4.85 12.13
CA TYR A 99 6.84 -6.06 12.24
C TYR A 99 6.88 -6.53 13.68
N ARG A 100 6.32 -7.71 13.94
CA ARG A 100 6.10 -8.25 15.29
C ARG A 100 5.31 -7.25 16.15
N ASP A 101 5.83 -6.88 17.32
CA ASP A 101 5.16 -5.98 18.27
C ASP A 101 5.55 -4.50 18.08
N THR A 102 6.08 -4.13 16.92
CA THR A 102 6.48 -2.74 16.63
C THR A 102 5.75 -2.19 15.42
N LEU A 103 5.08 -1.05 15.60
CA LEU A 103 4.58 -0.20 14.53
C LEU A 103 5.67 0.81 14.17
N TYR A 104 6.04 0.82 12.90
CA TYR A 104 6.93 1.79 12.30
C TYR A 104 6.10 2.81 11.53
N VAL A 105 6.44 4.08 11.69
CA VAL A 105 5.72 5.21 11.07
C VAL A 105 6.71 6.12 10.38
N ALA A 106 6.51 6.41 9.12
CA ALA A 106 7.25 7.46 8.42
C ALA A 106 6.82 8.83 8.99
N ASP A 107 7.74 9.51 9.69
CA ASP A 107 7.45 10.75 10.40
C ASP A 107 8.42 11.86 9.99
N LEU A 108 8.08 12.52 8.87
CA LEU A 108 8.79 13.63 8.23
C LEU A 108 10.21 13.26 7.77
N ASN A 109 11.18 13.16 8.69
CA ASN A 109 12.59 12.91 8.40
C ASN A 109 13.17 11.69 9.13
N ALA A 110 12.35 11.02 9.95
CA ALA A 110 12.72 9.87 10.75
C ALA A 110 11.62 8.81 10.74
N ILE A 111 11.95 7.58 11.08
CA ILE A 111 10.97 6.51 11.32
C ILE A 111 10.70 6.47 12.82
N ALA A 112 9.48 6.77 13.23
CA ALA A 112 9.03 6.57 14.60
C ALA A 112 8.77 5.08 14.87
N ARG A 113 9.12 4.59 16.06
CA ARG A 113 8.91 3.22 16.50
C ARG A 113 7.98 3.21 17.70
N ILE A 114 6.90 2.48 17.61
CA ILE A 114 5.86 2.40 18.65
C ILE A 114 5.75 0.95 19.11
N ASP A 115 5.84 0.73 20.41
CA ASP A 115 5.57 -0.58 21.03
C ASP A 115 4.07 -0.83 21.07
N LEU A 116 3.59 -1.82 20.33
CA LEU A 116 2.17 -2.14 20.21
C LEU A 116 1.58 -2.77 21.48
N LYS A 117 2.40 -3.41 22.32
CA LYS A 117 1.94 -3.98 23.60
C LYS A 117 1.78 -2.92 24.67
N GLN A 118 2.73 -1.97 24.72
CA GLN A 118 2.74 -0.92 25.72
C GLN A 118 2.00 0.34 25.29
N GLY A 119 1.70 0.50 23.99
CA GLY A 119 1.04 1.68 23.45
C GLY A 119 1.86 2.95 23.66
N ARG A 120 3.17 2.91 23.37
CA ARG A 120 4.05 4.05 23.56
C ARG A 120 5.15 4.16 22.53
N LEU A 121 5.57 5.38 22.24
CA LEU A 121 6.75 5.65 21.42
C LEU A 121 8.01 5.13 22.13
N ILE A 122 8.81 4.30 21.45
CA ILE A 122 10.06 3.72 21.97
C ILE A 122 11.32 4.28 21.31
N GLY A 123 11.17 5.26 20.43
CA GLY A 123 12.27 5.99 19.80
C GLY A 123 12.06 6.23 18.33
N LYS A 124 13.02 6.88 17.71
CA LYS A 124 13.03 7.20 16.27
C LYS A 124 14.34 6.73 15.64
N ILE A 125 14.29 6.35 14.36
CA ILE A 125 15.45 6.09 13.50
C ILE A 125 15.58 7.30 12.58
N ASP A 126 16.60 8.11 12.77
CA ASP A 126 16.85 9.30 11.96
C ASP A 126 17.40 8.87 10.59
N LEU A 127 16.65 9.13 9.53
CA LEU A 127 17.06 8.93 8.15
C LEU A 127 17.65 10.20 7.51
N LYS A 128 17.50 11.34 8.20
CA LYS A 128 17.80 12.69 7.66
C LYS A 128 17.06 12.92 6.34
N GLY A 129 15.87 12.34 6.23
CA GLY A 129 15.00 12.44 5.07
C GLY A 129 14.49 13.88 4.87
N LYS A 130 14.04 14.17 3.66
CA LYS A 130 13.40 15.45 3.34
C LYS A 130 11.89 15.37 3.49
N PHE A 131 11.30 14.27 3.03
CA PHE A 131 9.86 14.07 3.03
C PHE A 131 9.58 12.57 2.97
N LEU A 132 9.82 11.87 4.09
CA LEU A 132 9.49 10.46 4.20
C LEU A 132 7.98 10.30 3.99
N ASN A 133 7.60 9.36 3.14
CA ASN A 133 6.22 9.18 2.77
C ASN A 133 5.70 7.81 3.20
N ASP A 134 6.12 6.74 2.55
CA ASP A 134 5.62 5.42 2.87
C ASP A 134 6.70 4.48 3.40
N ILE A 135 6.26 3.42 4.07
CA ILE A 135 7.13 2.46 4.73
C ILE A 135 6.55 1.05 4.62
N THR A 136 7.41 0.09 4.32
CA THR A 136 7.06 -1.33 4.33
C THR A 136 8.16 -2.15 4.99
N VAL A 137 7.82 -3.35 5.47
CA VAL A 137 8.77 -4.25 6.14
C VAL A 137 8.70 -5.63 5.51
N ASP A 138 9.85 -6.21 5.16
CA ASP A 138 9.90 -7.57 4.65
C ASP A 138 9.76 -8.64 5.75
N GLU A 139 9.64 -9.90 5.36
CA GLU A 139 9.49 -11.03 6.29
C GLU A 139 10.66 -11.21 7.26
N ASN A 140 11.83 -10.62 6.97
CA ASN A 140 13.03 -10.68 7.80
C ASN A 140 13.18 -9.47 8.72
N GLY A 141 12.25 -8.50 8.66
CA GLY A 141 12.29 -7.27 9.44
C GLY A 141 13.18 -6.18 8.83
N THR A 142 13.52 -6.29 7.54
CA THR A 142 14.16 -5.20 6.81
C THR A 142 13.12 -4.16 6.44
N ILE A 143 13.35 -2.91 6.80
CA ILE A 143 12.46 -1.79 6.54
C ILE A 143 12.89 -1.09 5.26
N TYR A 144 11.93 -0.76 4.40
CA TYR A 144 12.09 0.13 3.25
C TYR A 144 11.20 1.35 3.45
N CYS A 145 11.76 2.55 3.26
CA CYS A 145 11.03 3.81 3.44
C CYS A 145 11.29 4.74 2.25
N SER A 146 10.23 5.23 1.63
CA SER A 146 10.32 6.18 0.54
C SER A 146 10.52 7.62 1.04
N ASP A 147 11.33 8.38 0.32
CA ASP A 147 11.43 9.84 0.43
C ASP A 147 11.05 10.42 -0.94
N ASN A 148 9.84 10.88 -1.03
CA ASN A 148 9.25 11.34 -2.28
C ASN A 148 9.99 12.56 -2.87
N VAL A 149 10.38 13.51 -2.02
CA VAL A 149 11.06 14.74 -2.44
C VAL A 149 12.53 14.52 -2.74
N ALA A 150 13.19 13.60 -2.02
CA ALA A 150 14.60 13.30 -2.26
C ALA A 150 14.83 12.33 -3.43
N ASP A 151 13.78 11.69 -3.96
CA ASP A 151 13.84 10.59 -4.95
C ASP A 151 14.72 9.43 -4.45
N ILE A 152 14.45 8.99 -3.19
CA ILE A 152 15.24 7.98 -2.49
C ILE A 152 14.30 6.92 -1.88
N ILE A 153 14.76 5.67 -1.88
CA ILE A 153 14.27 4.63 -0.97
C ILE A 153 15.39 4.33 0.02
N TYR A 154 15.12 4.51 1.30
CA TYR A 154 15.99 4.08 2.38
C TYR A 154 15.75 2.62 2.74
N ILE A 155 16.80 1.97 3.24
CA ILE A 155 16.73 0.66 3.88
C ILE A 155 17.19 0.80 5.33
N VAL A 156 16.49 0.12 6.26
CA VAL A 156 16.96 -0.04 7.63
C VAL A 156 17.08 -1.53 7.92
N LYS A 157 18.30 -1.97 8.19
CA LYS A 157 18.59 -3.36 8.55
C LYS A 157 19.31 -3.40 9.88
N ASN A 158 18.79 -4.19 10.83
CA ASN A 158 19.32 -4.26 12.20
C ASN A 158 19.43 -2.86 12.87
N GLY A 159 18.48 -1.99 12.61
CA GLY A 159 18.45 -0.62 13.14
C GLY A 159 19.42 0.36 12.48
N GLN A 160 20.17 -0.06 11.45
CA GLN A 160 21.13 0.78 10.71
C GLN A 160 20.51 1.27 9.41
N PRO A 161 20.33 2.59 9.22
CA PRO A 161 19.80 3.16 8.00
C PRO A 161 20.88 3.32 6.92
N ALA A 162 20.47 3.16 5.66
CA ALA A 162 21.28 3.45 4.48
C ALA A 162 20.38 3.84 3.29
N ILE A 163 20.94 4.50 2.29
CA ILE A 163 20.26 4.68 0.99
C ILE A 163 20.30 3.34 0.26
N TRP A 164 19.13 2.84 -0.12
CA TRP A 164 19.00 1.60 -0.88
C TRP A 164 18.90 1.83 -2.39
N LEU A 165 18.04 2.78 -2.80
CA LEU A 165 17.86 3.20 -4.19
C LEU A 165 17.78 4.72 -4.24
N SER A 166 18.36 5.34 -5.27
CA SER A 166 18.28 6.80 -5.48
C SER A 166 18.34 7.16 -6.95
N GLY A 167 17.69 8.25 -7.32
CA GLY A 167 17.61 8.73 -8.70
C GLY A 167 16.57 7.96 -9.53
N GLY A 168 16.50 8.30 -10.82
CA GLY A 168 15.54 7.71 -11.75
C GLY A 168 14.29 8.55 -11.95
N ASN A 169 14.14 9.64 -11.21
CA ASN A 169 12.97 10.54 -11.25
C ASN A 169 11.66 9.83 -11.00
N TYR A 170 11.67 8.87 -10.05
CA TYR A 170 10.47 8.15 -9.68
C TYR A 170 9.61 8.92 -8.69
N ASN A 171 10.21 9.74 -7.82
CA ASN A 171 9.57 10.31 -6.64
C ASN A 171 8.76 9.20 -5.93
N PRO A 172 9.46 8.19 -5.33
CA PRO A 172 8.81 7.01 -4.80
C PRO A 172 7.82 7.40 -3.69
N ASN A 173 6.62 6.82 -3.76
CA ASN A 173 5.57 6.97 -2.78
C ASN A 173 5.23 5.60 -2.20
N GLY A 174 4.07 5.03 -2.46
CA GLY A 174 3.64 3.75 -1.92
C GLY A 174 4.64 2.62 -2.15
N LEU A 175 4.91 1.84 -1.11
CA LEU A 175 5.82 0.70 -1.10
C LEU A 175 5.11 -0.54 -0.56
N LEU A 176 5.38 -1.70 -1.19
CA LEU A 176 4.93 -2.99 -0.66
C LEU A 176 6.05 -4.01 -0.80
N ALA A 177 6.54 -4.51 0.33
CA ALA A 177 7.53 -5.58 0.34
C ALA A 177 6.87 -6.92 0.04
N GLU A 178 7.30 -7.57 -1.03
CA GLU A 178 6.93 -8.93 -1.38
C GLU A 178 8.12 -9.88 -1.16
N LYS A 179 7.91 -11.17 -1.23
CA LYS A 179 8.96 -12.17 -0.99
C LYS A 179 10.21 -11.99 -1.83
N ASN A 180 10.07 -11.62 -3.10
CA ASN A 180 11.15 -11.60 -4.06
C ASN A 180 11.49 -10.21 -4.62
N GLN A 181 10.65 -9.21 -4.34
CA GLN A 181 10.75 -7.88 -4.93
C GLN A 181 10.09 -6.83 -4.05
N LEU A 182 10.45 -5.58 -4.26
CA LEU A 182 9.73 -4.45 -3.71
C LEU A 182 8.80 -3.88 -4.79
N VAL A 183 7.51 -3.73 -4.49
CA VAL A 183 6.59 -2.95 -5.30
C VAL A 183 6.76 -1.49 -4.94
N MET A 184 6.86 -0.61 -5.94
CA MET A 184 7.02 0.83 -5.77
C MET A 184 6.05 1.57 -6.68
N LEU A 185 5.32 2.50 -6.11
CA LEU A 185 4.58 3.51 -6.87
C LEU A 185 5.48 4.71 -7.14
N SER A 186 5.50 5.15 -8.39
CA SER A 186 6.12 6.41 -8.79
C SER A 186 5.07 7.48 -8.92
N SER A 187 5.11 8.48 -8.05
CA SER A 187 4.15 9.58 -8.08
C SER A 187 4.40 10.55 -9.26
N SER A 188 5.65 10.70 -9.71
CA SER A 188 5.98 11.56 -10.85
C SER A 188 5.57 10.97 -12.20
N ASN A 189 5.71 9.64 -12.36
CA ASN A 189 5.49 8.95 -13.62
C ASN A 189 4.13 8.24 -13.70
N GLY A 190 3.40 8.16 -12.59
CA GLY A 190 2.12 7.46 -12.51
C GLY A 190 2.25 5.97 -12.81
N THR A 191 3.33 5.32 -12.33
CA THR A 191 3.63 3.92 -12.65
C THR A 191 3.73 3.06 -11.41
N LEU A 192 3.30 1.81 -11.54
CA LEU A 192 3.63 0.73 -10.61
C LEU A 192 4.86 0.00 -11.15
N ASN A 193 5.85 -0.19 -10.30
CA ASN A 193 7.13 -0.78 -10.65
C ASN A 193 7.50 -1.90 -9.68
N TYR A 194 8.23 -2.90 -10.17
CA TYR A 194 8.91 -3.91 -9.36
C TYR A 194 10.40 -3.61 -9.29
N ILE A 195 10.96 -3.73 -8.10
CA ILE A 195 12.40 -3.57 -7.85
C ILE A 195 12.95 -4.89 -7.34
N ASP A 196 13.89 -5.47 -8.07
CA ASP A 196 14.57 -6.70 -7.65
C ASP A 196 15.49 -6.43 -6.44
N TYR A 197 15.36 -7.23 -5.38
CA TYR A 197 16.14 -7.03 -4.15
C TYR A 197 17.65 -7.24 -4.33
N LYS A 198 18.09 -8.08 -5.31
CA LYS A 198 19.48 -8.45 -5.48
C LYS A 198 20.26 -7.42 -6.28
N ASN A 199 19.69 -7.02 -7.42
CA ASN A 199 20.41 -6.16 -8.37
C ASN A 199 19.83 -4.74 -8.46
N LYS A 200 18.71 -4.49 -7.75
CA LYS A 200 17.99 -3.19 -7.70
C LYS A 200 17.50 -2.72 -9.06
N SER A 201 17.34 -3.63 -10.03
CA SER A 201 16.75 -3.26 -11.31
C SER A 201 15.28 -2.90 -11.13
N VAL A 202 14.87 -1.79 -11.73
CA VAL A 202 13.49 -1.30 -11.71
C VAL A 202 12.82 -1.70 -13.01
N ARG A 203 11.70 -2.43 -12.91
CA ARG A 203 10.87 -2.84 -14.04
C ARG A 203 9.48 -2.25 -13.91
N LYS A 204 9.09 -1.46 -14.87
CA LYS A 204 7.71 -0.95 -14.95
C LYS A 204 6.74 -2.11 -15.20
N VAL A 205 5.66 -2.16 -14.44
CA VAL A 205 4.57 -3.13 -14.55
C VAL A 205 3.36 -2.51 -15.22
N ALA A 206 2.91 -1.36 -14.69
CA ALA A 206 1.74 -0.66 -15.21
C ALA A 206 2.01 0.84 -15.32
N THR A 207 1.34 1.49 -16.27
CA THR A 207 1.16 2.94 -16.31
C THR A 207 -0.30 3.22 -15.99
N ILE A 208 -0.56 3.84 -14.85
CA ILE A 208 -1.90 4.11 -14.32
C ILE A 208 -2.23 5.59 -14.55
N GLY A 209 -1.22 6.44 -14.38
CA GLY A 209 -1.34 7.90 -14.45
C GLY A 209 -1.72 8.50 -13.10
N GLY A 210 -1.75 9.82 -13.05
CA GLY A 210 -2.06 10.56 -11.83
C GLY A 210 -0.92 10.58 -10.81
N SER A 211 -1.22 11.09 -9.62
CA SER A 211 -0.31 11.15 -8.48
C SER A 211 -0.55 9.92 -7.60
N LEU A 212 0.14 8.82 -7.89
CA LEU A 212 -0.03 7.57 -7.15
C LEU A 212 0.47 7.72 -5.72
N ASP A 213 -0.26 7.10 -4.77
CA ASP A 213 -0.01 7.25 -3.34
C ASP A 213 0.19 5.90 -2.65
N GLY A 214 -0.83 5.20 -2.21
CA GLY A 214 -0.73 3.94 -1.48
C GLY A 214 -0.90 2.69 -2.34
N VAL A 215 -0.26 1.59 -1.93
CA VAL A 215 -0.40 0.27 -2.56
C VAL A 215 -0.55 -0.83 -1.52
N VAL A 216 -1.57 -1.68 -1.69
CA VAL A 216 -1.77 -2.88 -0.86
C VAL A 216 -2.10 -4.09 -1.73
N ALA A 217 -1.70 -5.28 -1.26
CA ALA A 217 -2.08 -6.54 -1.90
C ALA A 217 -3.58 -6.82 -1.71
N CYS A 218 -4.24 -7.29 -2.78
CA CYS A 218 -5.63 -7.71 -2.77
C CYS A 218 -5.79 -8.98 -3.62
N ASP A 219 -5.91 -10.12 -2.96
CA ASP A 219 -5.85 -11.44 -3.62
C ASP A 219 -4.55 -11.57 -4.46
N ASN A 220 -4.66 -11.81 -5.77
CA ASN A 220 -3.52 -11.86 -6.69
C ASN A 220 -3.25 -10.51 -7.40
N ASN A 221 -3.85 -9.41 -6.94
CA ASN A 221 -3.75 -8.09 -7.55
C ASN A 221 -3.28 -7.06 -6.51
N TYR A 222 -3.16 -5.82 -6.94
CA TYR A 222 -2.88 -4.66 -6.09
C TYR A 222 -4.06 -3.69 -6.12
N LEU A 223 -4.38 -3.13 -4.97
CA LEU A 223 -5.15 -1.90 -4.90
C LEU A 223 -4.17 -0.75 -4.85
N VAL A 224 -4.38 0.23 -5.70
CA VAL A 224 -3.51 1.41 -5.84
C VAL A 224 -4.36 2.66 -5.73
N SER A 225 -4.00 3.57 -4.84
CA SER A 225 -4.62 4.89 -4.76
C SER A 225 -3.90 5.91 -5.64
N SER A 226 -4.68 6.86 -6.12
CA SER A 226 -4.20 8.10 -6.73
C SER A 226 -4.79 9.26 -5.93
N PHE A 227 -3.92 10.13 -5.42
CA PHE A 227 -4.25 11.17 -4.44
C PHE A 227 -5.48 12.04 -4.79
N PRO A 228 -5.75 12.38 -6.05
CA PRO A 228 -6.96 13.15 -6.39
C PRO A 228 -8.30 12.48 -6.07
N GLY A 229 -8.30 11.18 -5.68
CA GLY A 229 -9.51 10.46 -5.28
C GLY A 229 -9.87 9.29 -6.18
N GLU A 230 -8.90 8.56 -6.70
CA GLU A 230 -9.14 7.37 -7.52
C GLU A 230 -8.50 6.13 -6.89
N ILE A 231 -9.16 4.99 -7.03
CA ILE A 231 -8.60 3.69 -6.66
C ILE A 231 -8.64 2.77 -7.89
N TYR A 232 -7.53 2.08 -8.10
CA TYR A 232 -7.35 1.14 -9.19
C TYR A 232 -7.10 -0.27 -8.66
N LEU A 233 -7.66 -1.26 -9.33
CA LEU A 233 -7.24 -2.66 -9.20
C LEU A 233 -6.25 -2.92 -10.32
N VAL A 234 -5.05 -3.38 -9.96
CA VAL A 234 -3.93 -3.59 -10.89
C VAL A 234 -3.46 -5.03 -10.80
N SER A 235 -3.43 -5.73 -11.92
CA SER A 235 -2.93 -7.11 -11.97
C SER A 235 -1.40 -7.16 -12.12
N PRO A 236 -0.74 -8.28 -11.75
CA PRO A 236 0.71 -8.43 -11.88
C PRO A 236 1.24 -8.36 -13.32
N ASP A 237 0.38 -8.59 -14.33
CA ASP A 237 0.68 -8.43 -15.75
C ASP A 237 0.51 -6.98 -16.26
N GLY A 238 0.07 -6.06 -15.38
CA GLY A 238 0.02 -4.63 -15.65
C GLY A 238 -1.31 -4.10 -16.16
N GLN A 239 -2.36 -4.92 -16.20
CA GLN A 239 -3.70 -4.40 -16.48
C GLN A 239 -4.21 -3.61 -15.30
N SER A 240 -4.80 -2.45 -15.55
CA SER A 240 -5.33 -1.58 -14.49
C SER A 240 -6.78 -1.21 -14.77
N LYS A 241 -7.62 -1.30 -13.74
CA LYS A 241 -9.03 -0.93 -13.79
C LYS A 241 -9.35 0.02 -12.65
N LYS A 242 -9.90 1.19 -12.98
CA LYS A 242 -10.44 2.10 -11.96
C LYS A 242 -11.71 1.50 -11.36
N ILE A 243 -11.75 1.38 -10.04
CA ILE A 243 -12.87 0.81 -9.28
C ILE A 243 -13.55 1.82 -8.36
N LEU A 244 -12.91 2.97 -8.08
CA LEU A 244 -13.49 4.09 -7.33
C LEU A 244 -13.02 5.41 -7.95
N ASP A 245 -13.93 6.39 -8.00
CA ASP A 245 -13.63 7.78 -8.40
C ASP A 245 -14.43 8.76 -7.53
N THR A 246 -13.74 9.51 -6.69
CA THR A 246 -14.31 10.52 -5.79
C THR A 246 -13.85 11.95 -6.11
N LYS A 247 -13.13 12.13 -7.23
CA LYS A 247 -12.59 13.44 -7.65
C LYS A 247 -13.65 14.51 -7.83
N THR A 248 -14.78 14.15 -8.40
CA THR A 248 -15.90 15.09 -8.60
C THR A 248 -16.45 15.63 -7.29
N ASN A 249 -16.33 14.85 -6.21
CA ASN A 249 -16.71 15.22 -4.86
C ASN A 249 -15.59 15.95 -4.10
N LYS A 250 -14.41 16.13 -4.73
CA LYS A 250 -13.21 16.72 -4.12
C LYS A 250 -12.73 15.95 -2.88
N ILE A 251 -12.96 14.64 -2.83
CA ILE A 251 -12.50 13.75 -1.76
C ILE A 251 -11.26 13.02 -2.27
N SER A 252 -10.13 13.27 -1.62
CA SER A 252 -8.84 12.63 -1.93
C SER A 252 -8.83 11.18 -1.48
N SER A 253 -7.90 10.40 -2.00
CA SER A 253 -7.53 9.08 -1.50
C SER A 253 -6.02 9.07 -1.26
N ALA A 254 -5.63 9.04 0.02
CA ALA A 254 -4.23 8.99 0.42
C ALA A 254 -3.74 7.53 0.51
N ASP A 255 -2.84 7.20 1.42
CA ASP A 255 -2.31 5.84 1.54
C ASP A 255 -3.35 4.88 2.12
N ILE A 256 -3.76 3.92 1.31
CA ILE A 256 -4.89 3.02 1.58
C ILE A 256 -4.50 1.78 2.37
N GLY A 257 -5.46 1.24 3.13
CA GLY A 257 -5.36 -0.06 3.76
C GLY A 257 -6.39 -1.06 3.23
N TYR A 258 -6.22 -2.32 3.61
CA TYR A 258 -7.15 -3.38 3.22
C TYR A 258 -7.30 -4.43 4.32
N ILE A 259 -8.55 -4.85 4.57
CA ILE A 259 -8.87 -5.96 5.48
C ILE A 259 -9.30 -7.17 4.63
N PRO A 260 -8.41 -8.14 4.39
CA PRO A 260 -8.68 -9.24 3.45
C PRO A 260 -9.93 -10.07 3.82
N GLN A 261 -10.08 -10.42 5.11
CA GLN A 261 -11.18 -11.26 5.60
C GLN A 261 -12.55 -10.63 5.40
N LYS A 262 -12.62 -9.29 5.37
CA LYS A 262 -13.84 -8.52 5.14
C LYS A 262 -13.96 -8.00 3.72
N ARG A 263 -12.93 -8.17 2.89
CA ARG A 263 -12.77 -7.54 1.57
C ARG A 263 -13.01 -6.03 1.64
N LEU A 264 -12.50 -5.40 2.70
CA LEU A 264 -12.79 -4.03 3.05
C LEU A 264 -11.59 -3.14 2.75
N LEU A 265 -11.73 -2.24 1.79
CA LEU A 265 -10.79 -1.17 1.46
C LEU A 265 -10.97 -0.02 2.46
N LEU A 266 -9.86 0.48 2.99
CA LEU A 266 -9.78 1.62 3.90
C LEU A 266 -9.18 2.80 3.16
N VAL A 267 -9.88 3.94 3.10
CA VAL A 267 -9.48 5.12 2.33
C VAL A 267 -9.42 6.34 3.25
N PRO A 268 -8.23 6.72 3.74
CA PRO A 268 -8.04 8.03 4.37
C PRO A 268 -8.20 9.13 3.32
N THR A 269 -8.91 10.20 3.67
CA THR A 269 -9.31 11.21 2.69
C THR A 269 -8.53 12.51 2.77
N PHE A 270 -7.46 12.54 3.55
CA PHE A 270 -6.57 13.68 3.71
C PHE A 270 -7.34 14.96 4.12
N SER A 271 -7.55 15.89 3.19
CA SER A 271 -8.19 17.20 3.45
C SER A 271 -9.64 17.13 3.90
N ASP A 272 -10.37 16.05 3.58
CA ASP A 272 -11.75 15.84 4.04
C ASP A 272 -11.84 15.32 5.49
N ASN A 273 -10.68 15.01 6.13
CA ASN A 273 -10.58 14.59 7.52
C ASN A 273 -11.39 13.33 7.88
N SER A 274 -11.55 12.42 6.94
CA SER A 274 -12.41 11.25 7.06
C SER A 274 -11.66 9.95 6.80
N LEU A 275 -12.19 8.84 7.32
CA LEU A 275 -11.85 7.49 6.88
C LEU A 275 -13.10 6.89 6.23
N MET A 276 -13.04 6.65 4.94
CA MET A 276 -14.10 6.01 4.15
C MET A 276 -13.76 4.55 3.94
N THR A 277 -14.77 3.69 3.95
CA THR A 277 -14.55 2.27 3.65
C THR A 277 -15.48 1.75 2.57
N TYR A 278 -14.98 0.79 1.81
CA TYR A 278 -15.69 0.20 0.69
C TYR A 278 -15.48 -1.30 0.65
N LYS A 279 -16.55 -2.07 0.48
CA LYS A 279 -16.45 -3.50 0.19
C LYS A 279 -16.13 -3.73 -1.28
N ILE A 280 -15.12 -4.55 -1.54
CA ILE A 280 -14.82 -5.02 -2.89
C ILE A 280 -15.73 -6.21 -3.20
N VAL A 281 -16.57 -6.05 -4.23
CA VAL A 281 -17.47 -7.08 -4.74
C VAL A 281 -17.04 -7.49 -6.15
N ARG A 282 -17.15 -8.78 -6.44
CA ARG A 282 -16.88 -9.37 -7.77
C ARG A 282 -18.16 -9.77 -8.44
#